data_8827fa8b985d7ff7c4cd44f09e95fe45
#
_entry.id   8827fa8b985d7ff7c4cd44f09e95fe45
#
_cell.length_a   1.000
_cell.length_b   1.000
_cell.length_c   1.000
_cell.angle_alpha   90.00
_cell.angle_beta   90.00
_cell.angle_gamma   90.00
#
_symmetry.space_group_name_H-M   'P 1'
#
loop_
_entity.id
_entity.type
_entity.pdbx_description
1 polymer ?
#
loop_
_entity_poly.entity_id
_entity_poly.type
_entity_poly.pdbx_seq_one_letter_code
_entity_poly.pdbx_strand_id
1 'polypeptide(L)'
;MDWRININMQDIKYIHYGSNSFDPIKFHPIKNVPFYTKPEGGLWASRTNKDFGWKDWCKKRQYHTEKLEESFQFIVAPEANIIEIHSCEDLKSIPQASLLTAMYIPDFESLASNGVDAIEVFISEDIALYDNLLGWDVDSILIMNPEIIVLS
;
A
#
# COMPACT_ATOMS: atom_id res chain seq x y z
N MET A 1 1.53 23.73 23.29
CA MET A 1 1.08 22.76 22.30
C MET A 1 1.64 23.15 20.93
N ASP A 2 2.18 22.20 20.24
CA ASP A 2 2.74 22.46 18.93
C ASP A 2 1.61 22.56 17.90
N TRP A 3 1.43 23.76 17.32
CA TRP A 3 0.39 24.03 16.33
C TRP A 3 0.56 23.16 15.06
N ARG A 4 1.76 22.69 14.78
CA ARG A 4 2.02 21.83 13.60
C ARG A 4 1.32 20.49 13.71
N ILE A 5 1.08 20.02 14.93
CA ILE A 5 0.33 18.79 15.16
C ILE A 5 -1.10 18.93 14.65
N ASN A 6 -1.71 20.10 14.86
CA ASN A 6 -3.10 20.33 14.42
C ASN A 6 -3.24 20.35 12.90
N ILE A 7 -2.23 20.85 12.19
CA ILE A 7 -2.22 20.88 10.73
C ILE A 7 -1.98 19.47 10.17
N ASN A 8 -1.08 18.70 10.81
CA ASN A 8 -0.75 17.34 10.38
C ASN A 8 -1.83 16.33 10.77
N MET A 9 -2.81 16.74 11.55
CA MET A 9 -3.94 15.88 11.94
C MET A 9 -5.07 15.88 10.93
N GLN A 10 -4.87 16.46 9.73
CA GLN A 10 -5.76 16.16 8.63
C GLN A 10 -5.56 14.69 8.27
N ASP A 11 -6.51 13.88 8.71
CA ASP A 11 -6.45 12.45 8.47
C ASP A 11 -6.47 12.17 6.98
N ILE A 12 -5.45 11.46 6.52
CA ILE A 12 -5.42 10.94 5.16
C ILE A 12 -6.37 9.76 5.13
N LYS A 13 -7.37 9.84 4.28
CA LYS A 13 -8.32 8.75 4.09
C LYS A 13 -7.89 7.86 2.96
N TYR A 14 -7.97 6.56 3.21
CA TYR A 14 -7.73 5.52 2.22
C TYR A 14 -9.03 4.82 1.88
N ILE A 15 -9.11 4.26 0.69
CA ILE A 15 -10.25 3.50 0.24
C ILE A 15 -9.80 2.14 -0.30
N HIS A 16 -10.47 1.10 0.20
CA HIS A 16 -10.30 -0.27 -0.30
C HIS A 16 -11.54 -0.66 -1.10
N TYR A 17 -11.33 -1.21 -2.28
CA TYR A 17 -12.40 -1.72 -3.14
C TYR A 17 -12.43 -3.25 -3.11
N GLY A 18 -13.63 -3.79 -3.17
CA GLY A 18 -13.85 -5.24 -3.18
C GLY A 18 -14.64 -5.76 -2.01
N SER A 19 -14.88 -4.92 -0.99
CA SER A 19 -15.78 -5.24 0.13
C SER A 19 -16.33 -3.96 0.74
N ASN A 20 -17.50 -4.07 1.40
CA ASN A 20 -18.17 -2.91 2.01
C ASN A 20 -17.67 -2.60 3.43
N SER A 21 -16.94 -3.51 4.03
CA SER A 21 -16.43 -3.35 5.39
C SER A 21 -15.15 -4.13 5.59
N PHE A 22 -14.35 -3.70 6.55
CA PHE A 22 -13.16 -4.44 6.95
C PHE A 22 -13.55 -5.60 7.86
N ASP A 23 -13.18 -6.81 7.45
CA ASP A 23 -13.38 -8.03 8.24
C ASP A 23 -11.99 -8.57 8.65
N PRO A 24 -11.62 -8.46 9.94
CA PRO A 24 -10.31 -8.96 10.41
C PRO A 24 -10.10 -10.45 10.18
N ILE A 25 -11.20 -11.23 10.13
CA ILE A 25 -11.10 -12.68 9.90
C ILE A 25 -10.60 -12.98 8.49
N LYS A 26 -10.92 -12.13 7.54
CA LYS A 26 -10.51 -12.29 6.13
C LYS A 26 -9.11 -11.74 5.86
N PHE A 27 -8.50 -11.06 6.82
CA PHE A 27 -7.16 -10.54 6.65
C PHE A 27 -6.15 -11.68 6.78
N HIS A 28 -5.32 -11.84 5.76
CA HIS A 28 -4.26 -12.84 5.76
C HIS A 28 -2.91 -12.19 6.04
N PRO A 29 -2.05 -12.82 6.86
CA PRO A 29 -0.70 -12.32 7.09
C PRO A 29 0.09 -12.21 5.80
N ILE A 30 1.02 -11.26 5.77
CA ILE A 30 1.85 -11.01 4.61
C ILE A 30 2.78 -12.19 4.36
N LYS A 31 2.94 -12.57 3.10
CA LYS A 31 3.83 -13.64 2.69
C LYS A 31 4.47 -13.28 1.35
N ASN A 32 5.80 -13.32 1.31
CA ASN A 32 6.52 -13.11 0.07
C ASN A 32 6.17 -14.18 -0.95
N VAL A 33 6.07 -13.78 -2.22
CA VAL A 33 5.88 -14.71 -3.33
C VAL A 33 7.15 -14.69 -4.16
N PRO A 34 7.84 -15.82 -4.33
CA PRO A 34 9.10 -15.84 -5.08
C PRO A 34 8.95 -15.24 -6.47
N PHE A 35 9.89 -14.35 -6.82
CA PHE A 35 9.97 -13.69 -8.13
C PHE A 35 8.83 -12.71 -8.45
N TYR A 36 7.98 -12.38 -7.47
CA TYR A 36 6.93 -11.40 -7.65
C TYR A 36 7.15 -10.19 -6.74
N THR A 37 6.83 -9.01 -7.26
CA THR A 37 6.96 -7.74 -6.53
C THR A 37 5.82 -7.49 -5.55
N LYS A 38 4.75 -8.27 -5.66
CA LYS A 38 3.61 -8.20 -4.75
C LYS A 38 3.57 -9.44 -3.87
N PRO A 39 3.36 -9.29 -2.57
CA PRO A 39 3.18 -10.43 -1.67
C PRO A 39 1.75 -10.94 -1.71
N GLU A 40 1.52 -12.08 -1.10
CA GLU A 40 0.19 -12.53 -0.70
C GLU A 40 -0.19 -11.90 0.64
N GLY A 41 -1.49 -11.80 0.91
CA GLY A 41 -1.98 -11.25 2.17
C GLY A 41 -1.97 -9.73 2.20
N GLY A 42 -2.21 -9.18 3.39
CA GLY A 42 -2.33 -7.75 3.57
C GLY A 42 -3.62 -7.18 2.98
N LEU A 43 -3.75 -5.86 3.08
CA LEU A 43 -4.89 -5.15 2.51
C LEU A 43 -4.38 -4.00 1.65
N TRP A 44 -4.82 -3.96 0.42
CA TRP A 44 -4.45 -2.93 -0.55
C TRP A 44 -5.47 -1.80 -0.54
N ALA A 45 -5.00 -0.58 -0.56
CA ALA A 45 -5.84 0.61 -0.61
C ALA A 45 -5.15 1.76 -1.33
N SER A 46 -5.91 2.81 -1.63
CA SER A 46 -5.40 4.03 -2.24
C SER A 46 -5.93 5.23 -1.48
N ARG A 47 -5.23 6.35 -1.54
CA ARG A 47 -5.72 7.61 -0.97
C ARG A 47 -6.97 8.06 -1.73
N THR A 48 -7.95 8.55 -1.01
CA THR A 48 -9.22 8.99 -1.62
C THR A 48 -9.07 10.26 -2.48
N ASN A 49 -8.04 11.06 -2.21
CA ASN A 49 -7.79 12.32 -2.90
C ASN A 49 -6.77 12.24 -4.03
N LYS A 50 -6.40 11.03 -4.46
CA LYS A 50 -5.45 10.83 -5.54
C LYS A 50 -6.17 10.56 -6.86
N ASP A 51 -5.71 11.21 -7.92
CA ASP A 51 -6.25 11.01 -9.27
C ASP A 51 -5.70 9.74 -9.94
N PHE A 52 -4.68 9.11 -9.35
CA PHE A 52 -4.03 7.93 -9.89
C PHE A 52 -4.14 6.78 -8.90
N GLY A 53 -5.37 6.39 -8.57
CA GLY A 53 -5.65 5.30 -7.65
C GLY A 53 -6.19 4.06 -8.36
N TRP A 54 -6.48 3.03 -7.58
CA TRP A 54 -6.96 1.74 -8.08
C TRP A 54 -8.26 1.86 -8.88
N LYS A 55 -9.20 2.68 -8.40
CA LYS A 55 -10.47 2.89 -9.08
C LYS A 55 -10.27 3.44 -10.49
N ASP A 56 -9.43 4.47 -10.62
CA ASP A 56 -9.16 5.11 -11.89
C ASP A 56 -8.46 4.14 -12.85
N TRP A 57 -7.50 3.37 -12.32
CA TRP A 57 -6.81 2.35 -13.11
C TRP A 57 -7.77 1.29 -13.62
N CYS A 58 -8.64 0.75 -12.76
CA CYS A 58 -9.62 -0.26 -13.13
C CYS A 58 -10.59 0.25 -14.19
N LYS A 59 -11.09 1.47 -14.03
CA LYS A 59 -12.01 2.07 -15.02
C LYS A 59 -11.33 2.27 -16.36
N LYS A 60 -10.11 2.78 -16.37
CA LYS A 60 -9.35 3.04 -17.59
C LYS A 60 -9.00 1.76 -18.32
N ARG A 61 -8.74 0.67 -17.60
CA ARG A 61 -8.37 -0.63 -18.16
C ARG A 61 -9.54 -1.60 -18.27
N GLN A 62 -10.73 -1.20 -17.82
CA GLN A 62 -11.92 -2.06 -17.77
C GLN A 62 -11.65 -3.37 -17.00
N TYR A 63 -10.91 -3.25 -15.89
CA TYR A 63 -10.45 -4.38 -15.09
C TYR A 63 -11.17 -4.39 -13.74
N HIS A 64 -11.81 -5.51 -13.42
CA HIS A 64 -12.52 -5.69 -12.14
C HIS A 64 -13.48 -4.55 -11.78
N THR A 65 -14.12 -3.92 -12.77
CA THR A 65 -15.01 -2.78 -12.53
C THR A 65 -16.20 -3.15 -11.66
N GLU A 66 -16.65 -4.40 -11.69
CA GLU A 66 -17.76 -4.90 -10.85
C GLU A 66 -17.42 -4.83 -9.36
N LYS A 67 -16.14 -4.91 -9.00
CA LYS A 67 -15.70 -4.84 -7.60
C LYS A 67 -15.61 -3.42 -7.07
N LEU A 68 -15.71 -2.43 -7.94
CA LEU A 68 -15.66 -1.02 -7.54
C LEU A 68 -16.95 -0.54 -6.87
N GLU A 69 -18.01 -1.31 -6.96
CA GLU A 69 -19.30 -0.98 -6.31
C GLU A 69 -19.23 -1.18 -4.80
N GLU A 70 -18.33 -2.04 -4.32
CA GLU A 70 -18.16 -2.30 -2.90
C GLU A 70 -16.83 -1.68 -2.44
N SER A 71 -16.91 -0.86 -1.40
CA SER A 71 -15.73 -0.20 -0.85
C SER A 71 -15.94 0.20 0.59
N PHE A 72 -14.84 0.39 1.31
CA PHE A 72 -14.88 1.06 2.61
C PHE A 72 -13.69 2.02 2.72
N GLN A 73 -13.86 3.05 3.55
CA GLN A 73 -12.81 4.02 3.82
C GLN A 73 -12.27 3.85 5.23
N PHE A 74 -11.02 4.20 5.41
CA PHE A 74 -10.37 4.14 6.71
C PHE A 74 -9.24 5.16 6.80
N ILE A 75 -8.82 5.44 8.03
CA ILE A 75 -7.59 6.17 8.30
C ILE A 75 -6.61 5.20 8.95
N VAL A 76 -5.35 5.57 8.91
CA VAL A 76 -4.29 4.78 9.56
C VAL A 76 -4.01 5.39 10.94
N ALA A 77 -3.82 4.53 11.94
CA ALA A 77 -3.50 4.97 13.28
C ALA A 77 -2.27 5.90 13.27
N PRO A 78 -2.29 6.99 14.05
CA PRO A 78 -1.20 7.98 14.02
C PRO A 78 0.18 7.41 14.38
N GLU A 79 0.21 6.39 15.21
CA GLU A 79 1.45 5.73 15.65
C GLU A 79 1.96 4.66 14.68
N ALA A 80 1.26 4.42 13.58
CA ALA A 80 1.64 3.39 12.61
C ALA A 80 3.01 3.67 11.99
N ASN A 81 3.80 2.62 11.83
CA ASN A 81 5.09 2.68 11.16
C ASN A 81 4.91 2.39 9.68
N ILE A 82 4.89 3.45 8.88
CA ILE A 82 4.68 3.38 7.44
C ILE A 82 5.96 3.73 6.72
N ILE A 83 6.41 2.88 5.82
CA ILE A 83 7.49 3.19 4.89
C ILE A 83 6.87 3.76 3.62
N GLU A 84 7.31 4.98 3.24
CA GLU A 84 6.88 5.61 2.01
C GLU A 84 7.96 5.47 0.95
N ILE A 85 7.58 5.01 -0.23
CA ILE A 85 8.46 4.83 -1.38
C ILE A 85 8.05 5.82 -2.46
N HIS A 86 8.86 6.85 -2.67
CA HIS A 86 8.62 7.90 -3.66
C HIS A 86 9.56 7.81 -4.87
N SER A 87 10.62 7.02 -4.76
CA SER A 87 11.65 6.93 -5.78
C SER A 87 12.30 5.56 -5.78
N CYS A 88 13.02 5.27 -6.85
CA CYS A 88 13.80 4.04 -6.93
C CYS A 88 14.88 3.97 -5.85
N GLU A 89 15.41 5.12 -5.42
CA GLU A 89 16.39 5.18 -4.33
C GLU A 89 15.75 4.71 -3.01
N ASP A 90 14.51 5.11 -2.74
CA ASP A 90 13.79 4.66 -1.57
C ASP A 90 13.58 3.14 -1.61
N LEU A 91 13.21 2.61 -2.79
CA LEU A 91 13.02 1.18 -2.99
C LEU A 91 14.29 0.39 -2.69
N LYS A 92 15.44 0.90 -3.15
CA LYS A 92 16.73 0.24 -2.94
C LYS A 92 17.18 0.26 -1.48
N SER A 93 16.64 1.16 -0.67
CA SER A 93 17.04 1.33 0.72
C SER A 93 16.41 0.33 1.69
N ILE A 94 15.39 -0.41 1.25
CA ILE A 94 14.69 -1.39 2.09
C ILE A 94 15.22 -2.80 1.85
N PRO A 95 15.01 -3.73 2.80
CA PRO A 95 15.42 -5.13 2.62
C PRO A 95 14.80 -5.75 1.37
N GLN A 96 15.61 -6.55 0.67
CA GLN A 96 15.19 -7.22 -0.57
C GLN A 96 15.04 -8.72 -0.33
N ALA A 97 14.00 -9.31 -0.90
CA ALA A 97 13.68 -10.72 -0.75
C ALA A 97 14.60 -11.62 -1.59
N SER A 98 15.16 -11.09 -2.67
CA SER A 98 16.03 -11.87 -3.55
C SER A 98 17.14 -10.99 -4.10
N LEU A 99 18.38 -11.50 -4.00
CA LEU A 99 19.56 -10.84 -4.57
C LEU A 99 19.93 -11.43 -5.94
N LEU A 100 19.16 -12.40 -6.41
CA LEU A 100 19.49 -13.16 -7.63
C LEU A 100 18.85 -12.59 -8.89
N THR A 101 17.99 -11.59 -8.75
CA THR A 101 17.31 -10.97 -9.89
C THR A 101 17.76 -9.53 -10.07
N ALA A 102 17.64 -9.01 -11.30
CA ALA A 102 17.85 -7.58 -11.56
C ALA A 102 16.71 -6.72 -11.00
N MET A 103 15.65 -7.34 -10.51
CA MET A 103 14.49 -6.65 -9.96
C MET A 103 14.65 -6.41 -8.45
N TYR A 104 14.15 -5.28 -7.98
CA TYR A 104 14.09 -4.99 -6.56
C TYR A 104 12.77 -5.53 -6.01
N ILE A 105 12.86 -6.62 -5.26
CA ILE A 105 11.69 -7.27 -4.66
C ILE A 105 11.75 -7.04 -3.14
N PRO A 106 10.86 -6.21 -2.59
CA PRO A 106 10.89 -5.97 -1.14
C PRO A 106 10.69 -7.25 -0.34
N ASP A 107 11.40 -7.37 0.75
CA ASP A 107 11.21 -8.46 1.70
C ASP A 107 10.09 -8.07 2.68
N PHE A 108 8.86 -8.30 2.28
CA PHE A 108 7.68 -7.89 3.04
C PHE A 108 7.60 -8.61 4.37
N GLU A 109 7.96 -9.89 4.43
CA GLU A 109 7.94 -10.66 5.66
C GLU A 109 8.94 -10.11 6.68
N SER A 110 10.15 -9.76 6.23
CA SER A 110 11.15 -9.16 7.10
C SER A 110 10.71 -7.79 7.61
N LEU A 111 10.16 -6.97 6.72
CA LEU A 111 9.66 -5.65 7.11
C LEU A 111 8.55 -5.76 8.15
N ALA A 112 7.59 -6.62 7.93
CA ALA A 112 6.48 -6.84 8.87
C ALA A 112 6.98 -7.36 10.22
N SER A 113 7.91 -8.31 10.22
CA SER A 113 8.45 -8.87 11.46
C SER A 113 9.32 -7.88 12.22
N ASN A 114 9.84 -6.84 11.55
CA ASN A 114 10.60 -5.77 12.18
C ASN A 114 9.75 -4.55 12.56
N GLY A 115 8.44 -4.69 12.57
CA GLY A 115 7.53 -3.67 13.07
C GLY A 115 7.07 -2.66 12.04
N VAL A 116 7.26 -2.92 10.75
CA VAL A 116 6.69 -2.08 9.70
C VAL A 116 5.23 -2.48 9.51
N ASP A 117 4.33 -1.52 9.67
CA ASP A 117 2.89 -1.77 9.63
C ASP A 117 2.32 -1.66 8.22
N ALA A 118 2.92 -0.84 7.37
CA ALA A 118 2.46 -0.63 6.00
C ALA A 118 3.57 -0.10 5.12
N ILE A 119 3.42 -0.32 3.82
CA ILE A 119 4.28 0.27 2.78
C ILE A 119 3.38 1.05 1.83
N GLU A 120 3.67 2.32 1.65
CA GLU A 120 2.95 3.14 0.68
C GLU A 120 3.89 3.49 -0.47
N VAL A 121 3.47 3.17 -1.69
CA VAL A 121 4.28 3.40 -2.88
C VAL A 121 3.60 4.43 -3.77
N PHE A 122 4.34 5.47 -4.10
CA PHE A 122 3.88 6.55 -4.97
C PHE A 122 4.45 6.34 -6.37
N ILE A 123 3.88 5.37 -7.06
CA ILE A 123 4.38 4.91 -8.37
C ILE A 123 4.34 6.01 -9.43
N SER A 124 3.41 6.96 -9.30
CA SER A 124 3.25 8.06 -10.23
C SER A 124 4.37 9.10 -10.14
N GLU A 125 5.16 9.09 -9.07
CA GLU A 125 6.17 10.11 -8.83
C GLU A 125 7.52 9.81 -9.49
N ASP A 126 7.78 8.55 -9.87
CA ASP A 126 9.06 8.16 -10.46
C ASP A 126 8.85 7.04 -11.47
N ILE A 127 9.14 7.32 -12.73
CA ILE A 127 8.98 6.34 -13.81
C ILE A 127 9.91 5.12 -13.63
N ALA A 128 11.10 5.33 -13.06
CA ALA A 128 12.01 4.23 -12.76
C ALA A 128 11.42 3.29 -11.69
N LEU A 129 10.63 3.85 -10.78
CA LEU A 129 9.93 3.07 -9.76
C LEU A 129 8.89 2.15 -10.40
N TYR A 130 8.12 2.68 -11.34
CA TYR A 130 7.13 1.91 -12.10
C TYR A 130 7.81 0.73 -12.84
N ASP A 131 8.95 0.99 -13.48
CA ASP A 131 9.67 -0.04 -14.22
C ASP A 131 10.24 -1.14 -13.32
N ASN A 132 10.57 -0.82 -12.07
CA ASN A 132 11.18 -1.77 -11.14
C ASN A 132 10.17 -2.49 -10.25
N LEU A 133 8.94 -1.99 -10.14
CA LEU A 133 7.87 -2.61 -9.36
C LEU A 133 6.75 -3.06 -10.29
N LEU A 134 7.05 -4.02 -11.14
CA LEU A 134 6.05 -4.57 -12.07
C LEU A 134 4.86 -5.12 -11.29
N GLY A 135 3.67 -4.69 -11.69
CA GLY A 135 2.43 -5.08 -11.02
C GLY A 135 1.93 -4.04 -9.99
N TRP A 136 2.77 -3.12 -9.58
CA TRP A 136 2.35 -1.95 -8.79
C TRP A 136 1.94 -0.85 -9.78
N ASP A 137 0.69 -0.91 -10.24
CA ASP A 137 0.25 -0.08 -11.36
C ASP A 137 -0.27 1.28 -10.95
N VAL A 138 -0.57 1.49 -9.67
CA VAL A 138 -1.14 2.72 -9.13
C VAL A 138 -0.49 3.08 -7.80
N ASP A 139 -0.64 4.36 -7.41
CA ASP A 139 -0.26 4.79 -6.06
C ASP A 139 -1.12 4.02 -5.06
N SER A 140 -0.48 3.29 -4.16
CA SER A 140 -1.19 2.40 -3.25
C SER A 140 -0.45 2.19 -1.95
N ILE A 141 -1.21 1.84 -0.92
CA ILE A 141 -0.69 1.41 0.35
C ILE A 141 -1.00 -0.07 0.54
N LEU A 142 -0.03 -0.82 1.02
CA LEU A 142 -0.20 -2.20 1.45
C LEU A 142 -0.17 -2.25 2.96
N ILE A 143 -1.31 -2.51 3.56
CA ILE A 143 -1.42 -2.67 5.01
C ILE A 143 -0.99 -4.07 5.38
N MET A 144 0.05 -4.20 6.18
CA MET A 144 0.58 -5.48 6.65
C MET A 144 0.12 -5.81 8.07
N ASN A 145 -0.17 -4.78 8.88
CA ASN A 145 -0.69 -4.94 10.22
C ASN A 145 -2.13 -4.40 10.27
N PRO A 146 -3.15 -5.26 10.43
CA PRO A 146 -4.53 -4.82 10.39
C PRO A 146 -4.94 -3.95 11.58
N GLU A 147 -4.16 -3.96 12.66
CA GLU A 147 -4.45 -3.18 13.86
C GLU A 147 -4.33 -1.67 13.63
N ILE A 148 -3.65 -1.24 12.57
CA ILE A 148 -3.52 0.18 12.26
C ILE A 148 -4.71 0.74 11.49
N ILE A 149 -5.65 -0.10 11.08
CA ILE A 149 -6.85 0.33 10.35
C ILE A 149 -7.86 0.90 11.34
N VAL A 150 -8.18 2.19 11.15
CA VAL A 150 -9.18 2.88 11.95
C VAL A 150 -10.36 3.24 11.05
N LEU A 151 -11.49 2.61 11.27
CA LEU A 151 -12.68 2.85 10.45
C LEU A 151 -13.29 4.21 10.83
N SER A 152 -13.68 4.95 9.83
CA SER A 152 -14.27 6.27 10.03
C SER A 152 -15.77 6.26 9.77
#